data_6dbd97b2326100e0e435d023a5f0ec54
#
_entry.id   6dbd97b2326100e0e435d023a5f0ec54
#
_cell.length_a   1.000
_cell.length_b   1.000
_cell.length_c   1.000
_cell.angle_alpha   90.00
_cell.angle_beta   90.00
_cell.angle_gamma   90.00
#
_symmetry.space_group_name_H-M   'P 1'
#
loop_
_entity.id
_entity.type
_entity.pdbx_description
1 polymer ?
#
loop_
_entity_poly.entity_id
_entity_poly.type
_entity_poly.pdbx_seq_one_letter_code
_entity_poly.pdbx_strand_id
1 'polypeptide(L)'
;MPTIAASHKSARTRFARAFIALATVWIVSCSGVVGGMPAAAHDAKPTAAKPNGWSYPFSCCSGYDCREVPQTSIGERPEGYVIEGTGEVVAYSDTRLKNSPDGEYHWCSVAGANNSRTICLFVPPKGF
;
A
#
# COMPACT_ATOMS: atom_id res chain seq x y z
N MET A 1 -33.72 59.09 -50.91
CA MET A 1 -33.42 57.73 -50.60
C MET A 1 -32.70 57.72 -49.25
N PRO A 2 -33.30 57.27 -48.16
CA PRO A 2 -32.62 57.19 -46.86
C PRO A 2 -32.10 55.81 -46.60
N THR A 3 -30.83 55.73 -46.22
CA THR A 3 -30.08 54.56 -45.85
C THR A 3 -30.40 54.16 -44.41
N ILE A 4 -30.91 52.99 -44.20
CA ILE A 4 -31.16 52.43 -42.86
C ILE A 4 -29.92 51.76 -42.35
N ALA A 5 -29.29 52.34 -41.31
CA ALA A 5 -28.23 51.70 -40.59
C ALA A 5 -28.80 50.81 -39.46
N ALA A 6 -28.65 49.48 -39.58
CA ALA A 6 -29.07 48.57 -38.57
C ALA A 6 -27.99 48.44 -37.48
N SER A 7 -28.36 48.81 -36.26
CA SER A 7 -27.52 48.68 -35.06
C SER A 7 -27.51 47.24 -34.54
N HIS A 8 -26.43 46.51 -34.80
CA HIS A 8 -26.13 45.22 -34.15
C HIS A 8 -25.17 45.44 -32.97
N LYS A 9 -25.65 45.96 -31.88
CA LYS A 9 -24.90 45.93 -30.60
C LYS A 9 -25.82 45.40 -29.50
N SER A 10 -25.41 44.35 -28.83
CA SER A 10 -25.91 43.93 -27.53
C SER A 10 -26.52 42.53 -27.41
N ALA A 11 -25.87 41.51 -27.98
CA ALA A 11 -26.20 40.15 -27.57
C ALA A 11 -24.99 39.30 -27.12
N ARG A 12 -23.76 39.80 -27.32
CA ARG A 12 -22.55 38.99 -27.03
C ARG A 12 -22.02 39.08 -25.60
N THR A 13 -22.45 40.06 -24.82
CA THR A 13 -21.90 40.30 -23.47
C THR A 13 -22.69 39.64 -22.36
N ARG A 14 -23.87 39.11 -22.59
CA ARG A 14 -24.66 38.44 -21.54
C ARG A 14 -24.37 36.96 -21.40
N PHE A 15 -23.88 36.30 -22.46
CA PHE A 15 -23.51 34.87 -22.40
C PHE A 15 -22.15 34.61 -21.75
N ALA A 16 -21.21 35.56 -21.86
CA ALA A 16 -19.87 35.39 -21.27
C ALA A 16 -19.85 35.44 -19.74
N ARG A 17 -20.83 36.12 -19.12
CA ARG A 17 -20.92 36.23 -17.65
C ARG A 17 -21.57 35.01 -16.99
N ALA A 18 -22.43 34.30 -17.71
CA ALA A 18 -23.09 33.09 -17.19
C ALA A 18 -22.17 31.90 -17.14
N PHE A 19 -21.19 31.78 -18.04
CA PHE A 19 -20.24 30.65 -18.06
C PHE A 19 -19.16 30.75 -16.99
N ILE A 20 -18.79 31.96 -16.54
CA ILE A 20 -17.78 32.15 -15.51
C ILE A 20 -18.34 31.81 -14.12
N ALA A 21 -19.62 32.03 -13.87
CA ALA A 21 -20.27 31.73 -12.60
C ALA A 21 -20.47 30.22 -12.37
N LEU A 22 -20.60 29.40 -13.42
CA LEU A 22 -20.78 27.97 -13.34
C LEU A 22 -19.42 27.22 -13.18
N ALA A 23 -18.34 27.79 -13.70
CA ALA A 23 -17.01 27.19 -13.59
C ALA A 23 -16.41 27.28 -12.17
N THR A 24 -16.77 28.31 -11.39
CA THR A 24 -16.26 28.50 -10.03
C THR A 24 -16.92 27.60 -8.99
N VAL A 25 -18.14 27.14 -9.24
CA VAL A 25 -18.86 26.23 -8.32
C VAL A 25 -18.29 24.80 -8.38
N TRP A 26 -17.74 24.38 -9.53
CA TRP A 26 -17.18 23.04 -9.69
C TRP A 26 -15.80 22.85 -9.07
N ILE A 27 -15.04 23.92 -8.86
CA ILE A 27 -13.68 23.83 -8.30
C ILE A 27 -13.70 23.66 -6.78
N VAL A 28 -14.76 24.10 -6.10
CA VAL A 28 -14.87 24.01 -4.63
C VAL A 28 -15.34 22.62 -4.17
N SER A 29 -15.99 21.84 -5.04
CA SER A 29 -16.50 20.51 -4.69
C SER A 29 -15.47 19.37 -4.81
N CYS A 30 -14.29 19.62 -5.34
CA CYS A 30 -13.21 18.63 -5.44
C CYS A 30 -12.16 18.72 -4.32
N SER A 31 -12.42 19.50 -3.27
CA SER A 31 -11.67 19.39 -2.02
C SER A 31 -12.16 18.18 -1.21
N GLY A 32 -12.36 17.04 -1.92
CA GLY A 32 -12.49 15.75 -1.29
C GLY A 32 -11.22 15.51 -0.47
N VAL A 33 -11.40 15.39 0.83
CA VAL A 33 -10.45 14.93 1.80
C VAL A 33 -9.72 13.73 1.20
N VAL A 34 -8.53 13.95 0.64
CA VAL A 34 -7.55 12.90 0.46
C VAL A 34 -7.12 12.58 1.88
N GLY A 35 -7.92 11.76 2.56
CA GLY A 35 -7.50 11.06 3.74
C GLY A 35 -6.32 10.23 3.29
N GLY A 36 -5.11 10.76 3.48
CA GLY A 36 -3.88 9.98 3.36
C GLY A 36 -4.03 8.85 4.35
N MET A 37 -4.38 7.64 3.87
CA MET A 37 -4.15 6.44 4.66
C MET A 37 -2.66 6.48 4.99
N PRO A 38 -2.28 6.49 6.28
CA PRO A 38 -0.89 6.27 6.63
C PRO A 38 -0.49 4.99 5.90
N ALA A 39 0.56 5.05 5.11
CA ALA A 39 1.13 3.87 4.49
C ALA A 39 1.65 2.99 5.65
N ALA A 40 0.84 2.05 6.10
CA ALA A 40 1.17 1.07 7.13
C ALA A 40 2.10 -0.02 6.56
N ALA A 41 3.08 0.41 5.77
CA ALA A 41 4.01 -0.47 5.08
C ALA A 41 5.06 -1.09 6.02
N HIS A 42 5.17 -0.56 7.24
CA HIS A 42 6.10 -1.04 8.27
C HIS A 42 5.42 -1.86 9.36
N ASP A 43 4.09 -1.95 9.34
CA ASP A 43 3.32 -2.58 10.40
C ASP A 43 2.63 -3.85 9.91
N ALA A 44 2.71 -4.90 10.71
CA ALA A 44 1.90 -6.09 10.54
C ALA A 44 0.46 -5.79 10.93
N LYS A 45 -0.47 -6.47 10.27
CA LYS A 45 -1.90 -6.34 10.58
C LYS A 45 -2.19 -6.78 12.01
N PRO A 46 -3.22 -6.21 12.66
CA PRO A 46 -3.69 -6.71 13.94
C PRO A 46 -4.06 -8.19 13.87
N THR A 47 -3.63 -8.95 14.88
CA THR A 47 -3.99 -10.36 15.10
C THR A 47 -4.56 -10.54 16.50
N ALA A 48 -5.08 -11.71 16.82
CA ALA A 48 -5.59 -12.01 18.18
C ALA A 48 -4.48 -11.88 19.24
N ALA A 49 -3.24 -12.26 18.89
CA ALA A 49 -2.09 -12.16 19.79
C ALA A 49 -1.50 -10.73 19.86
N LYS A 50 -1.73 -9.91 18.84
CA LYS A 50 -1.27 -8.52 18.74
C LYS A 50 -2.41 -7.63 18.23
N PRO A 51 -3.38 -7.25 19.07
CA PRO A 51 -4.57 -6.50 18.64
C PRO A 51 -4.28 -5.13 18.03
N ASN A 52 -3.13 -4.54 18.35
CA ASN A 52 -2.67 -3.26 17.78
C ASN A 52 -1.66 -3.43 16.63
N GLY A 53 -1.43 -4.67 16.17
CA GLY A 53 -0.35 -4.96 15.25
C GLY A 53 1.04 -4.87 15.91
N TRP A 54 2.08 -4.86 15.09
CA TRP A 54 3.47 -4.64 15.49
C TRP A 54 4.29 -4.17 14.28
N SER A 55 5.37 -3.47 14.55
CA SER A 55 6.21 -2.93 13.48
C SER A 55 7.34 -3.88 13.12
N TYR A 56 7.56 -4.11 11.82
CA TYR A 56 8.73 -4.83 11.35
C TYR A 56 10.01 -4.06 11.62
N PRO A 57 11.12 -4.75 12.01
CA PRO A 57 12.41 -4.09 12.12
C PRO A 57 12.82 -3.45 10.79
N PHE A 58 13.40 -2.26 10.85
CA PHE A 58 13.85 -1.54 9.65
C PHE A 58 14.84 -2.35 8.80
N SER A 59 15.65 -3.21 9.44
CA SER A 59 16.57 -4.12 8.74
C SER A 59 15.86 -5.19 7.89
N CYS A 60 14.57 -5.44 8.15
CA CYS A 60 13.76 -6.39 7.40
C CYS A 60 12.82 -5.72 6.41
N CYS A 61 12.38 -4.49 6.69
CA CYS A 61 11.36 -3.81 5.92
C CYS A 61 11.68 -2.32 5.79
N SER A 62 11.99 -1.87 4.59
CA SER A 62 12.19 -0.45 4.28
C SER A 62 10.95 0.21 3.68
N GLY A 63 9.76 -0.33 3.93
CA GLY A 63 8.49 0.24 3.48
C GLY A 63 7.41 -0.81 3.21
N TYR A 64 7.53 -1.57 2.16
CA TYR A 64 6.52 -2.52 1.68
C TYR A 64 7.06 -3.93 1.41
N ASP A 65 8.23 -4.23 1.96
CA ASP A 65 8.92 -5.49 1.71
C ASP A 65 8.29 -6.68 2.47
N CYS A 66 7.64 -6.41 3.60
CA CYS A 66 7.08 -7.42 4.52
C CYS A 66 5.58 -7.60 4.37
N ARG A 67 5.11 -8.85 4.52
CA ARG A 67 3.70 -9.21 4.59
C ARG A 67 3.49 -10.49 5.35
N GLU A 68 2.32 -10.64 5.95
CA GLU A 68 1.81 -11.93 6.42
C GLU A 68 1.61 -12.87 5.24
N VAL A 69 1.98 -14.12 5.42
CA VAL A 69 1.81 -15.19 4.44
C VAL A 69 1.14 -16.40 5.08
N PRO A 70 0.29 -17.15 4.35
CA PRO A 70 -0.32 -18.34 4.89
C PRO A 70 0.75 -19.42 5.17
N GLN A 71 0.52 -20.25 6.18
CA GLN A 71 1.41 -21.35 6.54
C GLN A 71 1.76 -22.25 5.33
N THR A 72 0.83 -22.42 4.39
CA THR A 72 1.05 -23.21 3.17
C THR A 72 2.10 -22.64 2.23
N SER A 73 2.48 -21.38 2.42
CA SER A 73 3.58 -20.74 1.66
C SER A 73 4.96 -21.03 2.23
N ILE A 74 5.03 -21.64 3.40
CA ILE A 74 6.28 -21.91 4.12
C ILE A 74 6.35 -23.42 4.44
N GLY A 75 7.24 -24.13 3.76
CA GLY A 75 7.55 -25.52 4.06
C GLY A 75 8.60 -25.64 5.15
N GLU A 76 8.60 -26.75 5.89
CA GLU A 76 9.68 -27.10 6.82
C GLU A 76 10.43 -28.32 6.29
N ARG A 77 11.75 -28.25 6.31
CA ARG A 77 12.67 -29.34 5.94
C ARG A 77 13.76 -29.48 6.99
N PRO A 78 14.55 -30.59 7.00
CA PRO A 78 15.64 -30.74 7.94
C PRO A 78 16.68 -29.61 7.90
N GLU A 79 16.83 -28.95 6.74
CA GLU A 79 17.81 -27.88 6.50
C GLU A 79 17.30 -26.50 6.93
N GLY A 80 15.98 -26.30 7.01
CA GLY A 80 15.39 -25.00 7.29
C GLY A 80 13.97 -24.83 6.77
N TYR A 81 13.53 -23.60 6.72
CA TYR A 81 12.25 -23.21 6.12
C TYR A 81 12.39 -22.98 4.63
N VAL A 82 11.42 -23.44 3.87
CA VAL A 82 11.35 -23.28 2.40
C VAL A 82 10.27 -22.29 2.04
N ILE A 83 10.61 -21.28 1.25
CA ILE A 83 9.63 -20.40 0.63
C ILE A 83 9.09 -21.11 -0.60
N GLU A 84 7.87 -21.65 -0.53
CA GLU A 84 7.30 -22.50 -1.58
C GLU A 84 7.22 -21.79 -2.94
N GLY A 85 7.00 -20.47 -2.96
CA GLY A 85 6.91 -19.70 -4.19
C GLY A 85 8.24 -19.52 -4.93
N THR A 86 9.38 -19.62 -4.24
CA THR A 86 10.73 -19.41 -4.83
C THR A 86 11.61 -20.64 -4.75
N GLY A 87 11.30 -21.59 -3.86
CA GLY A 87 12.17 -22.72 -3.50
C GLY A 87 13.38 -22.31 -2.66
N GLU A 88 13.49 -21.05 -2.21
CA GLU A 88 14.59 -20.59 -1.35
C GLU A 88 14.51 -21.29 0.01
N VAL A 89 15.65 -21.83 0.49
CA VAL A 89 15.78 -22.42 1.81
C VAL A 89 16.42 -21.40 2.75
N VAL A 90 15.73 -21.05 3.84
CA VAL A 90 16.25 -20.24 4.93
C VAL A 90 16.63 -21.19 6.06
N ALA A 91 17.93 -21.41 6.23
CA ALA A 91 18.43 -22.35 7.22
C ALA A 91 18.02 -21.96 8.65
N TYR A 92 17.87 -22.94 9.55
CA TYR A 92 17.53 -22.67 10.96
C TYR A 92 18.55 -21.80 11.68
N SER A 93 19.80 -21.77 11.23
CA SER A 93 20.87 -20.91 11.76
C SER A 93 20.99 -19.57 11.02
N ASP A 94 20.16 -19.32 10.02
CA ASP A 94 20.22 -18.08 9.22
C ASP A 94 19.78 -16.88 10.05
N THR A 95 20.55 -15.81 10.04
CA THR A 95 20.26 -14.56 10.76
C THR A 95 19.02 -13.83 10.25
N ARG A 96 18.55 -14.17 9.04
CA ARG A 96 17.31 -13.66 8.47
C ARG A 96 16.06 -14.28 9.09
N LEU A 97 16.22 -15.43 9.77
CA LEU A 97 15.16 -16.09 10.52
C LEU A 97 14.88 -15.34 11.82
N LYS A 98 13.61 -15.01 12.08
CA LYS A 98 13.15 -14.25 13.24
C LYS A 98 11.95 -14.94 13.88
N ASN A 99 11.79 -14.76 15.20
CA ASN A 99 10.54 -15.16 15.87
C ASN A 99 9.42 -14.17 15.51
N SER A 100 8.27 -14.72 15.15
CA SER A 100 7.06 -13.93 14.92
C SER A 100 6.46 -13.51 16.27
N PRO A 101 6.18 -12.21 16.48
CA PRO A 101 5.59 -11.72 17.73
C PRO A 101 4.12 -12.08 17.90
N ASP A 102 3.41 -12.38 16.80
CA ASP A 102 1.97 -12.64 16.77
C ASP A 102 1.61 -14.10 16.49
N GLY A 103 2.62 -14.94 16.22
CA GLY A 103 2.42 -16.35 15.95
C GLY A 103 2.07 -16.67 14.50
N GLU A 104 2.08 -15.69 13.61
CA GLU A 104 1.83 -15.87 12.19
C GLU A 104 3.14 -15.87 11.39
N TYR A 105 3.12 -16.43 10.18
CA TYR A 105 4.27 -16.34 9.28
C TYR A 105 4.29 -14.99 8.56
N HIS A 106 5.46 -14.32 8.57
CA HIS A 106 5.65 -13.12 7.78
C HIS A 106 6.91 -13.25 6.93
N TRP A 107 6.77 -12.93 5.68
CA TRP A 107 7.88 -12.98 4.73
C TRP A 107 8.19 -11.57 4.20
N CYS A 108 9.45 -11.18 4.39
CA CYS A 108 10.00 -9.94 3.85
C CYS A 108 10.87 -10.29 2.66
N SER A 109 10.50 -9.83 1.49
CA SER A 109 11.21 -10.08 0.23
C SER A 109 11.56 -8.77 -0.45
N VAL A 110 12.59 -8.74 -1.29
CA VAL A 110 13.02 -7.53 -1.98
C VAL A 110 11.85 -6.94 -2.78
N ALA A 111 11.53 -5.67 -2.50
CA ALA A 111 10.41 -4.93 -3.06
C ALA A 111 9.03 -5.61 -2.85
N GLY A 112 8.89 -6.46 -1.84
CA GLY A 112 7.66 -7.22 -1.60
C GLY A 112 7.30 -8.22 -2.69
N ALA A 113 8.20 -8.52 -3.62
CA ALA A 113 7.92 -9.37 -4.77
C ALA A 113 7.84 -10.85 -4.41
N ASN A 114 6.89 -11.58 -5.02
CA ASN A 114 6.66 -13.00 -4.73
C ASN A 114 7.73 -13.94 -5.31
N ASN A 115 8.62 -13.44 -6.15
CA ASN A 115 9.67 -14.19 -6.83
C ASN A 115 11.08 -13.65 -6.54
N SER A 116 11.24 -12.91 -5.45
CA SER A 116 12.53 -12.34 -5.07
C SER A 116 13.10 -13.03 -3.82
N ARG A 117 14.37 -12.72 -3.54
CA ARG A 117 15.06 -13.31 -2.38
C ARG A 117 14.48 -12.80 -1.05
N THR A 118 14.60 -13.63 -0.03
CA THR A 118 14.21 -13.32 1.34
C THR A 118 15.16 -12.30 1.96
N ILE A 119 14.60 -11.26 2.58
CA ILE A 119 15.28 -10.32 3.47
C ILE A 119 15.18 -10.82 4.91
N CYS A 120 13.95 -11.14 5.36
CA CYS A 120 13.68 -11.78 6.66
C CYS A 120 12.50 -12.74 6.53
N LEU A 121 12.50 -13.77 7.36
CA LEU A 121 11.38 -14.69 7.55
C LEU A 121 11.04 -14.74 9.04
N PHE A 122 9.84 -14.31 9.40
CA PHE A 122 9.30 -14.45 10.75
C PHE A 122 8.48 -15.73 10.83
N VAL A 123 8.80 -16.55 11.82
CA VAL A 123 8.15 -17.84 12.03
C VAL A 123 7.52 -17.90 13.41
N PRO A 124 6.37 -18.58 13.58
CA PRO A 124 5.77 -18.83 14.88
C PRO A 124 6.79 -19.49 15.82
N PRO A 125 6.85 -19.09 17.10
CA PRO A 125 7.66 -19.79 18.08
C PRO A 125 7.18 -21.24 18.18
N LYS A 126 8.08 -22.21 18.05
CA LYS A 126 7.74 -23.63 18.28
C LYS A 126 7.36 -23.76 19.75
N GLY A 127 6.12 -24.19 20.01
CA GLY A 127 5.70 -24.57 21.36
C GLY A 127 6.55 -25.76 21.82
N PHE A 128 7.06 -25.69 23.04
CA PHE A 128 7.75 -26.80 23.70
C PHE A 128 6.72 -27.77 24.26
#